data_46148c32ac0d17e05c2fe78ac8f47540
#
_entry.id   46148c32ac0d17e05c2fe78ac8f47540
#
_cell.length_a   1.000
_cell.length_b   1.000
_cell.length_c   1.000
_cell.angle_alpha   90.00
_cell.angle_beta   90.00
_cell.angle_gamma   90.00
#
_symmetry.space_group_name_H-M   'P 1'
#
loop_
_entity.id
_entity.type
_entity.pdbx_description
1 polymer ?
#
loop_
_entity_poly.entity_id
_entity_poly.type
_entity_poly.pdbx_seq_one_letter_code
_entity_poly.pdbx_strand_id
1 'polypeptide(L)' 'MAGELVLDTGALVSLLDRSQTHHAVCRDVFEHWTGPVVSTEAVLTEATHLLSRVARGPAACVDFFLAGGASLVP' A
#
# COMPACT_ATOMS: atom_id res chain seq x y z
N MET A 1 -9.70 11.57 -17.47
CA MET A 1 -8.37 11.13 -17.82
C MET A 1 -7.88 10.05 -16.90
N ALA A 2 -7.39 8.99 -17.46
CA ALA A 2 -6.88 7.90 -16.65
C ALA A 2 -5.41 8.11 -16.36
N GLY A 3 -5.04 8.23 -15.13
CA GLY A 3 -3.68 8.15 -14.65
C GLY A 3 -3.53 6.91 -13.80
N GLU A 4 -2.37 6.73 -13.27
CA GLU A 4 -2.08 5.66 -12.33
C GLU A 4 -1.86 6.25 -10.94
N LEU A 5 -2.39 5.56 -9.93
CA LEU A 5 -2.04 5.87 -8.55
C LEU A 5 -0.79 5.07 -8.20
N VAL A 6 0.28 5.75 -7.85
CA VAL A 6 1.53 5.10 -7.46
C VAL A 6 1.60 5.05 -5.94
N LEU A 7 1.75 3.83 -5.41
CA LEU A 7 1.96 3.65 -3.97
C LEU A 7 3.47 3.58 -3.70
N ASP A 8 4.00 4.59 -3.03
CA ASP A 8 5.34 4.53 -2.47
C ASP A 8 5.29 3.84 -1.09
N THR A 9 6.45 3.65 -0.48
CA THR A 9 6.54 2.96 0.81
C THR A 9 5.73 3.66 1.89
N GLY A 10 5.83 4.98 1.98
CA GLY A 10 5.11 5.75 3.00
C GLY A 10 3.59 5.63 2.85
N ALA A 11 3.10 5.73 1.62
CA ALA A 11 1.68 5.61 1.35
C ALA A 11 1.16 4.20 1.66
N LEU A 12 1.91 3.17 1.28
CA LEU A 12 1.52 1.79 1.52
C LEU A 12 1.48 1.48 3.02
N VAL A 13 2.51 1.88 3.76
CA VAL A 13 2.54 1.69 5.22
C VAL A 13 1.39 2.43 5.88
N SER A 14 1.13 3.67 5.48
CA SER A 14 0.00 4.45 6.02
C SER A 14 -1.34 3.78 5.73
N LEU A 15 -1.49 3.19 4.56
CA LEU A 15 -2.72 2.49 4.17
C LEU A 15 -2.95 1.24 5.02
N LEU A 16 -1.89 0.48 5.33
CA LEU A 16 -1.99 -0.81 5.99
C LEU A 16 -1.86 -0.75 7.52
N ASP A 17 -1.34 0.33 8.07
CA ASP A 17 -1.14 0.50 9.51
C ASP A 17 -2.06 1.59 10.05
N ARG A 18 -3.09 1.19 10.78
CA ARG A 18 -4.08 2.10 11.35
C ARG A 18 -3.50 3.15 12.30
N SER A 19 -2.34 2.87 12.89
CA SER A 19 -1.73 3.78 13.84
C SER A 19 -1.00 4.94 13.18
N GLN A 20 -0.82 4.90 11.85
CA GLN A 20 -0.14 5.95 11.14
C GLN A 20 -0.97 7.23 11.07
N THR A 21 -0.28 8.37 11.20
CA THR A 21 -0.92 9.69 11.19
C THR A 21 -1.77 9.91 9.94
N HIS A 22 -1.30 9.45 8.79
CA HIS A 22 -1.98 9.66 7.51
C HIS A 22 -2.83 8.48 7.06
N HIS A 23 -3.12 7.54 7.96
CA HIS A 23 -3.91 6.36 7.61
C HIS A 23 -5.26 6.70 6.99
N ALA A 24 -6.04 7.56 7.64
CA ALA A 24 -7.39 7.89 7.19
C ALA A 24 -7.37 8.58 5.83
N VAL A 25 -6.43 9.50 5.61
CA VAL A 25 -6.28 10.21 4.33
C VAL A 25 -5.90 9.25 3.21
N CYS A 26 -4.91 8.39 3.46
CA CYS A 26 -4.45 7.42 2.45
C CYS A 26 -5.56 6.43 2.11
N ARG A 27 -6.27 5.95 3.12
CA ARG A 27 -7.40 5.04 2.92
C ARG A 27 -8.50 5.70 2.10
N ASP A 28 -8.84 6.93 2.40
CA ASP A 28 -9.87 7.66 1.68
C ASP A 28 -9.50 7.84 0.20
N VAL A 29 -8.27 8.27 -0.07
CA VAL A 29 -7.78 8.41 -1.44
C VAL A 29 -7.85 7.07 -2.18
N PHE A 30 -7.36 5.99 -1.55
CA PHE A 30 -7.33 4.67 -2.17
C PHE A 30 -8.74 4.17 -2.47
N GLU A 31 -9.67 4.31 -1.53
CA GLU A 31 -11.04 3.82 -1.69
C GLU A 31 -11.81 4.55 -2.79
N HIS A 32 -11.49 5.83 -3.02
CA HIS A 32 -12.17 6.63 -4.04
C HIS A 32 -11.47 6.61 -5.40
N TRP A 33 -10.27 6.05 -5.46
CA TRP A 33 -9.56 5.94 -6.73
C TRP A 33 -10.14 4.82 -7.59
N THR A 34 -10.44 5.12 -8.85
CA THR A 34 -11.08 4.17 -9.76
C THR A 34 -10.18 3.68 -10.89
N GLY A 35 -8.96 4.19 -10.98
CA GLY A 35 -8.00 3.80 -12.00
C GLY A 35 -7.02 2.73 -11.52
N PRO A 36 -5.99 2.45 -12.32
CA PRO A 36 -4.94 1.51 -11.93
C PRO A 36 -4.16 1.97 -10.72
N VAL A 37 -3.74 1.02 -9.91
CA VAL A 37 -2.84 1.26 -8.77
C VAL A 37 -1.59 0.44 -8.99
N VAL A 38 -0.44 1.06 -8.92
CA VAL A 38 0.85 0.41 -9.18
C VAL A 38 1.83 0.65 -8.04
N SER A 39 2.74 -0.29 -7.86
CA SER A 39 3.85 -0.18 -6.92
C SER A 39 5.02 -0.99 -7.46
N THR A 40 6.07 -1.16 -6.66
CA THR A 40 7.26 -1.90 -7.06
C THR A 40 7.63 -2.96 -6.05
N GLU A 41 8.46 -3.91 -6.45
CA GLU A 41 8.99 -4.91 -5.52
C GLU A 41 9.84 -4.27 -4.41
N ALA A 42 10.55 -3.20 -4.73
CA ALA A 42 11.33 -2.47 -3.73
C ALA A 42 10.43 -1.89 -2.64
N VAL A 43 9.29 -1.33 -3.03
CA VAL A 43 8.29 -0.81 -2.09
C VAL A 43 7.70 -1.94 -1.26
N LEU A 44 7.34 -3.06 -1.88
CA LEU A 44 6.82 -4.23 -1.17
C LEU A 44 7.81 -4.70 -0.10
N THR A 45 9.08 -4.84 -0.46
CA THR A 45 10.13 -5.29 0.45
C THR A 45 10.30 -4.33 1.63
N GLU A 46 10.42 -3.04 1.34
CA GLU A 46 10.62 -2.02 2.37
C GLU A 46 9.40 -1.90 3.28
N ALA A 47 8.20 -1.89 2.72
CA ALA A 47 6.97 -1.80 3.49
C ALA A 47 6.80 -3.03 4.40
N THR A 48 7.09 -4.23 3.90
CA THR A 48 7.04 -5.46 4.69
C THR A 48 7.97 -5.37 5.89
N HIS A 49 9.17 -4.84 5.68
CA HIS A 49 10.13 -4.62 6.77
C HIS A 49 9.61 -3.61 7.80
N LEU A 50 9.11 -2.47 7.33
CA LEU A 50 8.58 -1.44 8.23
C LEU A 50 7.34 -1.89 9.00
N LEU A 51 6.56 -2.79 8.42
CA LEU A 51 5.36 -3.35 9.07
C LEU A 51 5.67 -4.53 9.97
N SER A 52 6.94 -4.92 10.12
CA SER A 52 7.31 -6.12 10.89
C SER A 52 6.92 -6.03 12.36
N ARG A 53 6.74 -4.82 12.91
CA ARG A 53 6.33 -4.60 14.30
C ARG A 53 4.82 -4.52 14.48
N VAL A 54 4.09 -4.47 13.39
CA VAL A 54 2.63 -4.44 13.41
C VAL A 54 2.11 -5.86 13.39
N ALA A 55 1.16 -6.18 14.26
CA ALA A 55 0.56 -7.51 14.30
C ALA A 55 0.00 -7.85 12.93
N ARG A 56 0.48 -8.95 12.33
CA ARG A 56 0.12 -9.40 10.99
C ARG A 56 0.50 -8.41 9.89
N GLY A 57 1.39 -7.45 10.18
CA GLY A 57 1.78 -6.42 9.21
C GLY A 57 2.38 -6.97 7.92
N PRO A 58 3.41 -7.84 8.00
CA PRO A 58 3.98 -8.45 6.78
C PRO A 58 2.96 -9.26 5.99
N ALA A 59 2.12 -10.03 6.66
CA ALA A 59 1.07 -10.81 6.00
C ALA A 59 0.06 -9.89 5.32
N ALA A 60 -0.36 -8.83 5.97
CA ALA A 60 -1.30 -7.86 5.39
C ALA A 60 -0.72 -7.20 4.14
N CYS A 61 0.59 -6.92 4.15
CA CYS A 61 1.26 -6.33 2.99
C CYS A 61 1.24 -7.29 1.78
N VAL A 62 1.61 -8.53 2.00
CA VAL A 62 1.58 -9.54 0.93
C VAL A 62 0.16 -9.77 0.44
N ASP A 63 -0.79 -9.91 1.38
CA ASP A 63 -2.19 -10.14 1.04
C ASP A 63 -2.78 -8.99 0.23
N PHE A 64 -2.38 -7.76 0.51
CA PHE A 64 -2.81 -6.60 -0.25
C PHE A 64 -2.48 -6.76 -1.75
N PHE A 65 -1.26 -7.15 -2.06
CA PHE A 65 -0.84 -7.35 -3.45
C PHE A 65 -1.49 -8.59 -4.07
N LEU A 66 -1.60 -9.67 -3.31
CA LEU A 66 -2.24 -10.89 -3.80
C LEU A 66 -3.73 -10.68 -4.10
N ALA A 67 -4.38 -9.82 -3.34
CA ALA A 67 -5.79 -9.48 -3.57
C ALA A 67 -5.97 -8.47 -4.71
N GLY A 68 -4.90 -8.02 -5.33
CA GLY A 68 -4.99 -7.07 -6.45
C GLY A 68 -5.08 -5.61 -6.03
N GLY A 69 -4.66 -5.28 -4.81
CA GLY A 69 -4.67 -3.88 -4.34
C GLY A 69 -3.78 -2.97 -5.16
N ALA A 70 -2.68 -3.50 -5.68
CA ALA A 70 -1.80 -2.81 -6.62
C ALA A 70 -1.11 -3.82 -7.51
N SER A 71 -0.72 -3.39 -8.71
CA SER A 71 0.11 -4.19 -9.60
C SER A 71 1.57 -3.84 -9.37
N LEU A 72 2.43 -4.85 -9.35
CA LEU A 72 3.87 -4.62 -9.26
C LEU A 72 4.41 -4.32 -10.65
N VAL A 73 5.13 -3.22 -10.76
CA VAL A 73 5.81 -2.83 -11.99
C VAL A 73 7.31 -2.80 -11.75
N PRO A 74 8.12 -3.01 -12.81
CA PRO A 74 9.58 -3.00 -12.68
C PRO A 74 10.14 -1.68 -12.17
#